data_b5770d20effd216ca175909d15e4a056
#
_entry.id   b5770d20effd216ca175909d15e4a056
#
_cell.length_a   1.000
_cell.length_b   1.000
_cell.length_c   1.000
_cell.angle_alpha   90.00
_cell.angle_beta   90.00
_cell.angle_gamma   90.00
#
_symmetry.space_group_name_H-M   'P 1'
#
loop_
_entity.id
_entity.type
_entity.pdbx_description
1 polymer ?
#
loop_
_entity_poly.entity_id
_entity_poly.type
_entity_poly.pdbx_seq_one_letter_code
_entity_poly.pdbx_strand_id
1 'polypeptide(L)'
;MTVITYGTYDLFHIGHLRLLERAKELAGEDGKLIVAVSTDRFNWEEKHKKCAICDKDRMSIVGALKCVDQVIPEDSWEQKETDVAKYGVDIFVMGDDWKGKFDFLANQCKVIYLPRTQGISSTDLKASMNKSTVEYGIYHQSLTLRIKNATRRILKSSAFGQSIYPFFQKCWRAYAIPKRQKRLQKCGPAALERLHRLMQEHKVPYYCDYGTLIGFVRDNGFIKHDDDIDISIQPGTMKPAEVLKVFMDAGYGYVHGFDYDGRLMEFTVADVSGVTIDVFFPTLLSMGKVNGYQPIWDPARQYPNEKANTVIQYDFTEATGIKTIKIAGTAALIPGNYDEVLTSEYGPWRVPDAKFNTVTDRVHCELPGFAYRLTKEEALAM
;
A
#
# COMPACT_ATOMS: atom_id res chain seq x y z
N MET A 1 -26.86 -19.37 37.67
CA MET A 1 -27.27 -20.03 36.39
C MET A 1 -26.09 -20.10 35.46
N THR A 2 -25.99 -21.16 34.62
CA THR A 2 -24.99 -21.29 33.59
C THR A 2 -25.55 -20.81 32.26
N VAL A 3 -24.89 -19.82 31.67
CA VAL A 3 -25.25 -19.25 30.36
C VAL A 3 -24.18 -19.61 29.35
N ILE A 4 -24.55 -19.99 28.14
CA ILE A 4 -23.62 -20.25 27.05
C ILE A 4 -23.97 -19.39 25.82
N THR A 5 -22.94 -18.90 25.11
CA THR A 5 -23.10 -18.22 23.82
C THR A 5 -22.01 -18.62 22.87
N TYR A 6 -22.28 -18.53 21.57
CA TYR A 6 -21.38 -18.94 20.48
C TYR A 6 -21.11 -17.78 19.54
N GLY A 7 -19.88 -17.71 19.02
CA GLY A 7 -19.54 -16.69 18.06
C GLY A 7 -18.15 -16.82 17.47
N THR A 8 -17.91 -16.16 16.34
CA THR A 8 -16.57 -16.10 15.72
C THR A 8 -15.66 -15.12 16.46
N TYR A 9 -16.20 -13.99 16.93
CA TYR A 9 -15.48 -12.91 17.64
C TYR A 9 -14.24 -12.37 16.90
N ASP A 10 -14.27 -12.44 15.57
CA ASP A 10 -13.21 -11.89 14.73
C ASP A 10 -13.28 -10.35 14.72
N LEU A 11 -12.12 -9.67 14.74
CA LEU A 11 -12.04 -8.21 14.91
C LEU A 11 -12.91 -7.75 16.09
N PHE A 12 -12.60 -8.24 17.29
CA PHE A 12 -13.38 -8.00 18.50
C PHE A 12 -13.74 -6.50 18.67
N HIS A 13 -15.02 -6.20 18.85
CA HIS A 13 -15.53 -4.82 18.91
C HIS A 13 -16.59 -4.65 19.99
N ILE A 14 -17.00 -3.41 20.24
CA ILE A 14 -17.98 -3.06 21.31
C ILE A 14 -19.32 -3.82 21.17
N GLY A 15 -19.74 -4.21 19.96
CA GLY A 15 -20.94 -5.02 19.76
C GLY A 15 -20.80 -6.42 20.33
N HIS A 16 -19.63 -7.04 20.22
CA HIS A 16 -19.32 -8.32 20.87
C HIS A 16 -19.31 -8.17 22.40
N LEU A 17 -18.62 -7.14 22.91
CA LEU A 17 -18.54 -6.89 24.35
C LEU A 17 -19.95 -6.73 24.97
N ARG A 18 -20.79 -5.88 24.40
CA ARG A 18 -22.15 -5.64 24.90
C ARG A 18 -23.05 -6.88 24.85
N LEU A 19 -22.85 -7.77 23.87
CA LEU A 19 -23.56 -9.05 23.82
C LEU A 19 -23.13 -9.95 24.98
N LEU A 20 -21.80 -10.04 25.26
CA LEU A 20 -21.27 -10.85 26.33
C LEU A 20 -21.65 -10.31 27.72
N GLU A 21 -21.64 -9.00 27.92
CA GLU A 21 -22.08 -8.36 29.16
C GLU A 21 -23.56 -8.66 29.43
N ARG A 22 -24.45 -8.51 28.46
CA ARG A 22 -25.89 -8.85 28.60
C ARG A 22 -26.10 -10.34 28.81
N ALA A 23 -25.29 -11.21 28.18
CA ALA A 23 -25.34 -12.64 28.43
C ALA A 23 -24.90 -12.98 29.89
N LYS A 24 -23.90 -12.30 30.42
CA LYS A 24 -23.47 -12.43 31.82
C LYS A 24 -24.54 -11.94 32.79
N GLU A 25 -25.22 -10.83 32.51
CA GLU A 25 -26.35 -10.33 33.33
C GLU A 25 -27.45 -11.38 33.45
N LEU A 26 -27.74 -12.15 32.40
CA LEU A 26 -28.71 -13.24 32.45
C LEU A 26 -28.29 -14.40 33.35
N ALA A 27 -27.01 -14.58 33.60
CA ALA A 27 -26.48 -15.60 34.52
C ALA A 27 -26.76 -15.24 36.01
N GLY A 28 -26.89 -13.95 36.33
CA GLY A 28 -26.98 -13.44 37.70
C GLY A 28 -25.60 -13.29 38.39
N GLU A 29 -25.60 -12.77 39.64
CA GLU A 29 -24.37 -12.41 40.36
C GLU A 29 -23.40 -13.62 40.51
N ASP A 30 -23.90 -14.78 40.93
CA ASP A 30 -23.15 -16.00 41.13
C ASP A 30 -23.19 -16.93 39.91
N GLY A 31 -23.70 -16.47 38.77
CA GLY A 31 -23.85 -17.26 37.57
C GLY A 31 -22.58 -17.27 36.72
N LYS A 32 -22.53 -18.23 35.80
CA LYS A 32 -21.38 -18.48 34.92
C LYS A 32 -21.72 -18.22 33.45
N LEU A 33 -20.87 -17.46 32.76
CA LEU A 33 -20.91 -17.29 31.31
C LEU A 33 -19.81 -18.11 30.64
N ILE A 34 -20.24 -19.05 29.80
CA ILE A 34 -19.37 -19.83 28.92
C ILE A 34 -19.47 -19.25 27.51
N VAL A 35 -18.31 -19.00 26.88
CA VAL A 35 -18.25 -18.49 25.51
C VAL A 35 -17.55 -19.49 24.61
N ALA A 36 -18.27 -20.00 23.61
CA ALA A 36 -17.72 -20.88 22.59
C ALA A 36 -17.25 -20.02 21.39
N VAL A 37 -15.96 -20.11 21.09
CA VAL A 37 -15.31 -19.37 19.99
C VAL A 37 -15.09 -20.30 18.81
N SER A 38 -15.67 -19.98 17.65
CA SER A 38 -15.54 -20.77 16.44
C SER A 38 -14.07 -20.90 16.02
N THR A 39 -13.59 -22.14 15.82
CA THR A 39 -12.22 -22.38 15.35
C THR A 39 -12.04 -21.91 13.91
N ASP A 40 -10.79 -21.66 13.48
CA ASP A 40 -10.48 -21.25 12.12
C ASP A 40 -10.85 -22.36 11.13
N ARG A 41 -10.65 -23.64 11.50
CA ARG A 41 -11.09 -24.78 10.73
C ARG A 41 -12.61 -24.77 10.50
N PHE A 42 -13.39 -24.67 11.58
CA PHE A 42 -14.86 -24.64 11.50
C PHE A 42 -15.38 -23.44 10.70
N ASN A 43 -14.78 -22.25 10.87
CA ASN A 43 -15.13 -21.08 10.07
C ASN A 43 -14.83 -21.27 8.58
N TRP A 44 -13.73 -21.95 8.22
CA TRP A 44 -13.36 -22.21 6.84
C TRP A 44 -14.25 -23.29 6.19
N GLU A 45 -14.37 -24.44 6.85
CA GLU A 45 -15.08 -25.61 6.30
C GLU A 45 -16.59 -25.39 6.22
N GLU A 46 -17.20 -24.83 7.28
CA GLU A 46 -18.65 -24.76 7.44
C GLU A 46 -19.25 -23.37 7.13
N LYS A 47 -18.50 -22.30 7.39
CA LYS A 47 -19.00 -20.94 7.20
C LYS A 47 -18.38 -20.25 5.99
N HIS A 48 -17.41 -20.88 5.31
CA HIS A 48 -16.65 -20.34 4.18
C HIS A 48 -16.07 -18.93 4.46
N LYS A 49 -15.64 -18.72 5.71
CA LYS A 49 -15.11 -17.43 6.19
C LYS A 49 -13.68 -17.57 6.65
N LYS A 50 -12.83 -16.67 6.18
CA LYS A 50 -11.46 -16.49 6.69
C LYS A 50 -11.48 -15.43 7.78
N CYS A 51 -10.97 -15.77 8.96
CA CYS A 51 -10.79 -14.83 10.06
C CYS A 51 -9.54 -13.97 9.86
N ALA A 52 -9.56 -12.72 10.33
CA ALA A 52 -8.41 -11.83 10.36
C ALA A 52 -7.47 -12.17 11.54
N ILE A 53 -8.05 -12.62 12.67
CA ILE A 53 -7.35 -13.01 13.90
C ILE A 53 -7.53 -14.51 14.08
N CYS A 54 -6.44 -15.25 14.36
CA CYS A 54 -6.51 -16.70 14.56
C CYS A 54 -7.35 -17.08 15.80
N ASP A 55 -7.91 -18.29 15.80
CA ASP A 55 -8.81 -18.74 16.87
C ASP A 55 -8.18 -18.70 18.27
N LYS A 56 -6.89 -19.04 18.40
CA LYS A 56 -6.15 -19.00 19.68
C LYS A 56 -6.11 -17.59 20.26
N ASP A 57 -5.85 -16.57 19.41
CA ASP A 57 -5.80 -15.19 19.85
C ASP A 57 -7.21 -14.67 20.16
N ARG A 58 -8.23 -15.05 19.36
CA ARG A 58 -9.64 -14.70 19.62
C ARG A 58 -10.13 -15.29 20.96
N MET A 59 -9.80 -16.56 21.23
CA MET A 59 -10.10 -17.18 22.52
C MET A 59 -9.40 -16.49 23.68
N SER A 60 -8.13 -16.10 23.51
CA SER A 60 -7.37 -15.36 24.53
C SER A 60 -7.98 -13.99 24.81
N ILE A 61 -8.38 -13.23 23.78
CA ILE A 61 -9.03 -11.93 23.92
C ILE A 61 -10.35 -12.07 24.67
N VAL A 62 -11.19 -13.03 24.27
CA VAL A 62 -12.51 -13.27 24.89
C VAL A 62 -12.33 -13.72 26.36
N GLY A 63 -11.34 -14.58 26.62
CA GLY A 63 -11.06 -15.09 27.97
C GLY A 63 -10.50 -14.03 28.94
N ALA A 64 -9.95 -12.92 28.44
CA ALA A 64 -9.47 -11.82 29.25
C ALA A 64 -10.58 -10.86 29.71
N LEU A 65 -11.83 -11.05 29.23
CA LEU A 65 -12.97 -10.19 29.59
C LEU A 65 -13.51 -10.54 30.98
N LYS A 66 -13.76 -9.53 31.80
CA LYS A 66 -14.28 -9.70 33.16
C LYS A 66 -15.65 -10.39 33.22
N CYS A 67 -16.44 -10.28 32.17
CA CYS A 67 -17.78 -10.90 32.09
C CYS A 67 -17.75 -12.37 31.64
N VAL A 68 -16.58 -12.93 31.28
CA VAL A 68 -16.44 -14.29 30.75
C VAL A 68 -15.77 -15.18 31.80
N ASP A 69 -16.41 -16.26 32.18
CA ASP A 69 -15.89 -17.19 33.18
C ASP A 69 -15.16 -18.38 32.55
N GLN A 70 -15.55 -18.78 31.33
CA GLN A 70 -14.92 -19.87 30.62
C GLN A 70 -15.00 -19.68 29.10
N VAL A 71 -13.92 -20.00 28.40
CA VAL A 71 -13.87 -20.04 26.93
C VAL A 71 -13.66 -21.50 26.48
N ILE A 72 -14.41 -21.91 25.46
CA ILE A 72 -14.27 -23.22 24.81
C ILE A 72 -14.18 -23.05 23.28
N PRO A 73 -13.56 -23.98 22.55
CA PRO A 73 -13.60 -23.97 21.09
C PRO A 73 -14.98 -24.43 20.57
N GLU A 74 -15.42 -23.84 19.46
CA GLU A 74 -16.53 -24.34 18.64
C GLU A 74 -15.97 -24.98 17.39
N ASP A 75 -16.10 -26.33 17.28
CA ASP A 75 -15.56 -27.12 16.20
C ASP A 75 -16.60 -27.68 15.23
N SER A 76 -17.89 -27.71 15.60
CA SER A 76 -19.00 -28.18 14.78
C SER A 76 -20.35 -27.56 15.16
N TRP A 77 -21.36 -27.71 14.29
CA TRP A 77 -22.71 -27.28 14.56
C TRP A 77 -23.40 -28.12 15.64
N GLU A 78 -23.15 -29.41 15.67
CA GLU A 78 -23.77 -30.42 16.56
C GLU A 78 -23.29 -30.25 18.00
N GLN A 79 -22.12 -29.67 18.18
CA GLN A 79 -21.51 -29.43 19.50
C GLN A 79 -22.47 -28.70 20.48
N LYS A 80 -23.40 -27.89 19.98
CA LYS A 80 -24.31 -27.10 20.80
C LYS A 80 -25.20 -27.96 21.68
N GLU A 81 -25.74 -29.08 21.17
CA GLU A 81 -26.56 -30.01 21.95
C GLU A 81 -25.74 -30.72 23.03
N THR A 82 -24.56 -31.15 22.67
CA THR A 82 -23.65 -31.84 23.61
C THR A 82 -23.12 -30.92 24.69
N ASP A 83 -22.83 -29.63 24.36
CA ASP A 83 -22.34 -28.66 25.30
C ASP A 83 -23.42 -28.21 26.31
N VAL A 84 -24.67 -28.06 25.85
CA VAL A 84 -25.80 -27.76 26.74
C VAL A 84 -25.93 -28.82 27.85
N ALA A 85 -25.87 -30.08 27.49
CA ALA A 85 -25.90 -31.21 28.45
C ALA A 85 -24.64 -31.26 29.31
N LYS A 86 -23.46 -31.16 28.70
CA LYS A 86 -22.16 -31.31 29.34
C LYS A 86 -21.90 -30.22 30.43
N TYR A 87 -22.29 -29.01 30.16
CA TYR A 87 -22.04 -27.88 31.08
C TYR A 87 -23.25 -27.53 31.97
N GLY A 88 -24.36 -28.29 31.84
CA GLY A 88 -25.59 -28.00 32.61
C GLY A 88 -26.12 -26.59 32.34
N VAL A 89 -26.28 -26.27 31.07
CA VAL A 89 -26.64 -24.91 30.64
C VAL A 89 -28.09 -24.62 30.92
N ASP A 90 -28.37 -23.55 31.68
CA ASP A 90 -29.71 -23.07 31.94
C ASP A 90 -30.24 -22.17 30.80
N ILE A 91 -29.36 -21.36 30.20
CA ILE A 91 -29.74 -20.40 29.17
C ILE A 91 -28.73 -20.44 28.00
N PHE A 92 -29.24 -20.67 26.80
CA PHE A 92 -28.52 -20.55 25.55
C PHE A 92 -28.80 -19.17 24.92
N VAL A 93 -27.75 -18.39 24.66
CA VAL A 93 -27.87 -17.01 24.16
C VAL A 93 -27.25 -16.89 22.77
N MET A 94 -27.98 -16.26 21.85
CA MET A 94 -27.45 -15.92 20.52
C MET A 94 -27.90 -14.50 20.12
N GLY A 95 -27.27 -13.95 19.07
CA GLY A 95 -27.78 -12.73 18.43
C GLY A 95 -29.08 -12.96 17.69
N ASP A 96 -29.91 -11.93 17.55
CA ASP A 96 -31.23 -12.01 16.89
C ASP A 96 -31.19 -12.31 15.39
N ASP A 97 -30.03 -12.20 14.74
CA ASP A 97 -29.78 -12.68 13.38
C ASP A 97 -29.87 -14.21 13.24
N TRP A 98 -29.83 -14.93 14.36
CA TRP A 98 -29.99 -16.37 14.44
C TRP A 98 -31.39 -16.82 14.94
N LYS A 99 -32.32 -15.88 15.05
CA LYS A 99 -33.66 -16.15 15.62
C LYS A 99 -34.34 -17.35 14.96
N GLY A 100 -34.78 -18.29 15.80
CA GLY A 100 -35.49 -19.51 15.40
C GLY A 100 -34.57 -20.69 15.03
N LYS A 101 -33.26 -20.46 14.77
CA LYS A 101 -32.34 -21.54 14.33
C LYS A 101 -31.92 -22.50 15.44
N PHE A 102 -32.03 -22.10 16.69
CA PHE A 102 -31.63 -22.89 17.85
C PHE A 102 -32.81 -23.24 18.79
N ASP A 103 -34.04 -23.05 18.33
CA ASP A 103 -35.25 -23.35 19.12
C ASP A 103 -35.39 -24.85 19.43
N PHE A 104 -34.69 -25.73 18.71
CA PHE A 104 -34.61 -27.15 19.01
C PHE A 104 -33.95 -27.49 20.36
N LEU A 105 -33.20 -26.53 20.95
CA LEU A 105 -32.62 -26.65 22.29
C LEU A 105 -33.61 -26.29 23.41
N ALA A 106 -34.83 -25.81 23.08
CA ALA A 106 -35.80 -25.33 24.05
C ALA A 106 -36.35 -26.42 25.02
N ASN A 107 -36.16 -27.70 24.66
CA ASN A 107 -36.43 -28.86 25.51
C ASN A 107 -35.35 -29.15 26.56
N GLN A 108 -34.16 -28.53 26.42
CA GLN A 108 -32.98 -28.73 27.28
C GLN A 108 -32.65 -27.50 28.12
N CYS A 109 -32.78 -26.32 27.55
CA CYS A 109 -32.45 -25.05 28.20
C CYS A 109 -33.32 -23.90 27.66
N LYS A 110 -33.30 -22.75 28.34
CA LYS A 110 -33.98 -21.55 27.83
C LYS A 110 -33.17 -20.92 26.70
N VAL A 111 -33.79 -20.73 25.53
CA VAL A 111 -33.14 -20.07 24.38
C VAL A 111 -33.52 -18.61 24.34
N ILE A 112 -32.54 -17.71 24.29
CA ILE A 112 -32.72 -16.25 24.23
C ILE A 112 -31.94 -15.67 23.04
N TYR A 113 -32.63 -14.84 22.25
CA TYR A 113 -32.04 -14.08 21.16
C TYR A 113 -31.91 -12.61 21.55
N LEU A 114 -30.69 -12.11 21.65
CA LEU A 114 -30.40 -10.73 22.04
C LEU A 114 -30.32 -9.83 20.81
N PRO A 115 -30.92 -8.63 20.85
CA PRO A 115 -30.86 -7.68 19.74
C PRO A 115 -29.43 -7.22 19.49
N ARG A 116 -29.09 -7.05 18.20
CA ARG A 116 -27.75 -6.56 17.80
C ARG A 116 -27.53 -5.13 18.28
N THR A 117 -26.29 -4.84 18.59
CA THR A 117 -25.83 -3.45 18.79
C THR A 117 -25.82 -2.74 17.44
N GLN A 118 -26.62 -1.67 17.32
CA GLN A 118 -26.69 -0.88 16.08
C GLN A 118 -25.37 -0.13 15.80
N GLY A 119 -25.07 0.07 14.51
CA GLY A 119 -23.97 0.90 14.06
C GLY A 119 -22.58 0.25 14.09
N ILE A 120 -22.48 -1.06 14.42
CA ILE A 120 -21.20 -1.79 14.36
C ILE A 120 -21.41 -3.27 14.04
N SER A 121 -20.63 -3.78 13.08
CA SER A 121 -20.49 -5.21 12.82
C SER A 121 -19.06 -5.54 12.34
N SER A 122 -18.63 -6.80 12.53
CA SER A 122 -17.34 -7.27 11.96
C SER A 122 -17.31 -7.14 10.44
N THR A 123 -18.46 -7.24 9.77
CA THR A 123 -18.59 -7.03 8.32
C THR A 123 -18.37 -5.56 7.96
N ASP A 124 -18.96 -4.62 8.70
CA ASP A 124 -18.77 -3.18 8.46
C ASP A 124 -17.33 -2.76 8.79
N LEU A 125 -16.74 -3.32 9.86
CA LEU A 125 -15.33 -3.11 10.19
C LEU A 125 -14.42 -3.65 9.09
N LYS A 126 -14.65 -4.88 8.61
CA LYS A 126 -13.91 -5.44 7.45
C LYS A 126 -14.13 -4.61 6.19
N ALA A 127 -15.34 -4.13 5.95
CA ALA A 127 -15.65 -3.26 4.82
C ALA A 127 -15.00 -1.88 4.96
N SER A 128 -14.97 -1.29 6.17
CA SER A 128 -14.28 -0.02 6.41
C SER A 128 -12.76 -0.16 6.40
N MET A 129 -12.21 -1.24 6.96
CA MET A 129 -10.80 -1.60 6.84
C MET A 129 -10.45 -1.93 5.39
N ASN A 130 -11.31 -2.64 4.66
CA ASN A 130 -11.17 -2.87 3.23
C ASN A 130 -11.41 -1.59 2.42
N LYS A 131 -12.26 -0.67 2.85
CA LYS A 131 -12.47 0.60 2.16
C LYS A 131 -11.26 1.51 2.26
N SER A 132 -10.63 1.61 3.44
CA SER A 132 -9.37 2.33 3.61
C SER A 132 -8.16 1.59 3.01
N THR A 133 -8.17 0.24 2.97
CA THR A 133 -7.14 -0.58 2.30
C THR A 133 -7.41 -0.82 0.82
N VAL A 134 -8.66 -0.77 0.36
CA VAL A 134 -9.01 -0.88 -1.07
C VAL A 134 -8.79 0.45 -1.78
N GLU A 135 -8.85 1.57 -1.07
CA GLU A 135 -8.63 2.87 -1.70
C GLU A 135 -7.16 3.05 -2.13
N TYR A 136 -6.19 2.73 -1.26
CA TYR A 136 -4.76 2.86 -1.58
C TYR A 136 -3.96 1.59 -1.28
N GLY A 137 -4.40 0.75 -0.32
CA GLY A 137 -3.69 -0.43 0.18
C GLY A 137 -2.46 -0.05 1.01
N ILE A 138 -1.80 -1.06 1.59
CA ILE A 138 -0.52 -0.87 2.28
C ILE A 138 0.55 -1.61 1.51
N TYR A 139 1.59 -0.90 1.08
CA TYR A 139 2.74 -1.51 0.44
C TYR A 139 3.60 -2.25 1.47
N HIS A 140 3.81 -3.55 1.25
CA HIS A 140 4.76 -4.35 2.02
C HIS A 140 6.04 -4.59 1.21
N GLN A 141 7.14 -4.02 1.68
CA GLN A 141 8.44 -4.22 1.03
C GLN A 141 8.82 -5.70 1.00
N SER A 142 9.01 -6.25 -0.20
CA SER A 142 9.36 -7.65 -0.36
C SER A 142 10.74 -7.97 0.26
N LEU A 143 10.91 -9.22 0.76
CA LEU A 143 12.19 -9.70 1.27
C LEU A 143 13.32 -9.51 0.24
N THR A 144 13.03 -9.72 -1.04
CA THR A 144 13.97 -9.53 -2.15
C THR A 144 14.49 -8.09 -2.23
N LEU A 145 13.62 -7.10 -2.03
CA LEU A 145 14.03 -5.69 -2.05
C LEU A 145 14.85 -5.33 -0.80
N ARG A 146 14.53 -5.90 0.35
CA ARG A 146 15.33 -5.74 1.58
C ARG A 146 16.74 -6.30 1.41
N ILE A 147 16.88 -7.49 0.82
CA ILE A 147 18.17 -8.12 0.49
C ILE A 147 18.94 -7.23 -0.49
N LYS A 148 18.32 -6.75 -1.58
CA LYS A 148 18.95 -5.83 -2.53
C LYS A 148 19.54 -4.60 -1.84
N ASN A 149 18.76 -3.95 -0.97
CA ASN A 149 19.20 -2.73 -0.31
C ASN A 149 20.35 -2.99 0.67
N ALA A 150 20.33 -4.11 1.39
CA ALA A 150 21.43 -4.54 2.26
C ALA A 150 22.70 -4.83 1.45
N THR A 151 22.60 -5.62 0.37
CA THR A 151 23.73 -5.94 -0.51
C THR A 151 24.30 -4.68 -1.16
N ARG A 152 23.47 -3.77 -1.64
CA ARG A 152 23.91 -2.48 -2.18
C ARG A 152 24.73 -1.70 -1.16
N ARG A 153 24.26 -1.58 0.08
CA ARG A 153 24.97 -0.86 1.15
C ARG A 153 26.34 -1.47 1.41
N ILE A 154 26.42 -2.81 1.54
CA ILE A 154 27.67 -3.53 1.76
C ILE A 154 28.64 -3.34 0.59
N LEU A 155 28.19 -3.50 -0.65
CA LEU A 155 29.04 -3.35 -1.82
C LEU A 155 29.57 -1.92 -1.99
N LYS A 156 28.76 -0.90 -1.69
CA LYS A 156 29.21 0.50 -1.81
C LYS A 156 30.07 0.99 -0.65
N SER A 157 30.20 0.25 0.45
CA SER A 157 30.97 0.66 1.63
C SER A 157 32.48 0.42 1.55
N SER A 158 32.97 -0.27 0.52
CA SER A 158 34.41 -0.57 0.34
C SER A 158 34.85 -0.36 -1.10
N ALA A 159 36.13 -0.04 -1.31
CA ALA A 159 36.71 0.16 -2.65
C ALA A 159 36.53 -1.08 -3.54
N PHE A 160 36.78 -2.28 -3.00
CA PHE A 160 36.57 -3.53 -3.71
C PHE A 160 35.07 -3.74 -4.06
N GLY A 161 34.18 -3.50 -3.12
CA GLY A 161 32.74 -3.61 -3.36
C GLY A 161 32.25 -2.61 -4.40
N GLN A 162 32.77 -1.38 -4.42
CA GLN A 162 32.46 -0.37 -5.43
C GLN A 162 32.87 -0.83 -6.84
N SER A 163 34.01 -1.52 -6.97
CA SER A 163 34.50 -2.07 -8.25
C SER A 163 33.53 -3.14 -8.81
N ILE A 164 32.93 -3.98 -8.00
CA ILE A 164 32.01 -5.04 -8.44
C ILE A 164 30.53 -4.61 -8.46
N TYR A 165 30.21 -3.46 -7.90
CA TYR A 165 28.83 -2.95 -7.81
C TYR A 165 28.14 -2.78 -9.18
N PRO A 166 28.80 -2.30 -10.27
CA PRO A 166 28.19 -2.24 -11.60
C PRO A 166 27.74 -3.61 -12.12
N PHE A 167 28.54 -4.65 -11.89
CA PHE A 167 28.16 -6.03 -12.24
C PHE A 167 26.93 -6.48 -11.46
N PHE A 168 26.89 -6.24 -10.15
CA PHE A 168 25.72 -6.51 -9.31
C PHE A 168 24.47 -5.76 -9.81
N GLN A 169 24.61 -4.47 -10.16
CA GLN A 169 23.51 -3.68 -10.73
C GLN A 169 22.99 -4.29 -12.03
N LYS A 170 23.89 -4.70 -12.94
CA LYS A 170 23.53 -5.34 -14.21
C LYS A 170 22.72 -6.63 -13.99
N CYS A 171 23.22 -7.51 -13.13
CA CYS A 171 22.52 -8.75 -12.78
C CYS A 171 21.16 -8.49 -12.14
N TRP A 172 21.10 -7.53 -11.20
CA TRP A 172 19.85 -7.17 -10.56
C TRP A 172 18.84 -6.56 -11.53
N ARG A 173 19.27 -5.65 -12.40
CA ARG A 173 18.41 -5.06 -13.44
C ARG A 173 17.86 -6.13 -14.38
N ALA A 174 18.70 -7.05 -14.87
CA ALA A 174 18.27 -8.15 -15.73
C ALA A 174 17.19 -9.05 -15.07
N TYR A 175 17.24 -9.21 -13.75
CA TYR A 175 16.23 -9.95 -12.99
C TYR A 175 14.97 -9.13 -12.69
N ALA A 176 15.12 -7.87 -12.28
CA ALA A 176 14.04 -7.07 -11.73
C ALA A 176 13.20 -6.36 -12.79
N ILE A 177 13.84 -5.82 -13.83
CA ILE A 177 13.17 -5.04 -14.88
C ILE A 177 12.05 -5.84 -15.56
N PRO A 178 12.26 -7.07 -16.07
CA PRO A 178 11.19 -7.81 -16.73
C PRO A 178 9.98 -8.08 -15.82
N LYS A 179 10.22 -8.22 -14.51
CA LYS A 179 9.14 -8.41 -13.52
C LYS A 179 8.37 -7.12 -13.28
N ARG A 180 9.06 -5.99 -13.21
CA ARG A 180 8.44 -4.67 -13.05
C ARG A 180 7.63 -4.32 -14.30
N GLN A 181 8.18 -4.53 -15.50
CA GLN A 181 7.49 -4.33 -16.78
C GLN A 181 6.16 -5.11 -16.85
N LYS A 182 6.20 -6.43 -16.57
CA LYS A 182 4.99 -7.26 -16.51
C LYS A 182 3.99 -6.74 -15.49
N ARG A 183 4.46 -6.23 -14.37
CA ARG A 183 3.61 -5.66 -13.31
C ARG A 183 2.97 -4.36 -13.78
N LEU A 184 3.72 -3.44 -14.38
CA LEU A 184 3.19 -2.20 -14.94
C LEU A 184 2.10 -2.49 -15.99
N GLN A 185 2.36 -3.38 -16.93
CA GLN A 185 1.36 -3.75 -17.95
C GLN A 185 0.08 -4.34 -17.33
N LYS A 186 0.18 -5.12 -16.26
CA LYS A 186 -0.96 -5.76 -15.60
C LYS A 186 -1.70 -4.84 -14.63
N CYS A 187 -0.96 -4.09 -13.81
CA CYS A 187 -1.50 -3.34 -12.66
C CYS A 187 -1.45 -1.82 -12.86
N GLY A 188 -0.75 -1.35 -13.89
CA GLY A 188 -0.54 0.08 -14.15
C GLY A 188 -1.82 0.89 -14.26
N PRO A 189 -2.85 0.46 -15.02
CA PRO A 189 -4.11 1.22 -15.09
C PRO A 189 -4.77 1.43 -13.72
N ALA A 190 -4.82 0.39 -12.88
CA ALA A 190 -5.39 0.50 -11.54
C ALA A 190 -4.48 1.31 -10.58
N ALA A 191 -3.16 1.26 -10.76
CA ALA A 191 -2.22 2.09 -10.01
C ALA A 191 -2.36 3.57 -10.40
N LEU A 192 -2.50 3.87 -11.68
CA LEU A 192 -2.76 5.22 -12.20
C LEU A 192 -4.09 5.78 -11.68
N GLU A 193 -5.14 4.98 -11.61
CA GLU A 193 -6.44 5.39 -11.07
C GLU A 193 -6.32 5.76 -9.59
N ARG A 194 -5.64 4.93 -8.78
CA ARG A 194 -5.39 5.24 -7.36
C ARG A 194 -4.54 6.49 -7.20
N LEU A 195 -3.49 6.63 -8.00
CA LEU A 195 -2.65 7.82 -8.02
C LEU A 195 -3.47 9.08 -8.35
N HIS A 196 -4.23 9.04 -9.46
CA HIS A 196 -5.04 10.19 -9.89
C HIS A 196 -6.02 10.62 -8.79
N ARG A 197 -6.73 9.68 -8.18
CA ARG A 197 -7.66 9.94 -7.08
C ARG A 197 -6.95 10.55 -5.87
N LEU A 198 -5.81 9.99 -5.45
CA LEU A 198 -5.02 10.53 -4.34
C LEU A 198 -4.61 11.99 -4.59
N MET A 199 -4.10 12.27 -5.78
CA MET A 199 -3.67 13.63 -6.15
C MET A 199 -4.86 14.61 -6.17
N GLN A 200 -6.03 14.17 -6.66
CA GLN A 200 -7.25 14.98 -6.67
C GLN A 200 -7.77 15.28 -5.26
N GLU A 201 -7.86 14.27 -4.39
CA GLU A 201 -8.33 14.41 -3.01
C GLU A 201 -7.48 15.38 -2.19
N HIS A 202 -6.16 15.34 -2.39
CA HIS A 202 -5.21 16.21 -1.69
C HIS A 202 -4.86 17.48 -2.48
N LYS A 203 -5.52 17.71 -3.63
CA LYS A 203 -5.30 18.88 -4.50
C LYS A 203 -3.82 19.08 -4.87
N VAL A 204 -3.11 17.97 -5.10
CA VAL A 204 -1.72 17.99 -5.55
C VAL A 204 -1.69 18.24 -7.06
N PRO A 205 -1.14 19.36 -7.52
CA PRO A 205 -1.07 19.68 -8.94
C PRO A 205 0.08 18.93 -9.61
N TYR A 206 -0.28 17.91 -10.40
CA TYR A 206 0.68 17.04 -11.09
C TYR A 206 0.32 16.84 -12.56
N TYR A 207 1.23 16.26 -13.31
CA TYR A 207 1.02 15.73 -14.64
C TYR A 207 1.89 14.49 -14.87
N CYS A 208 1.44 13.59 -15.77
CA CYS A 208 2.26 12.46 -16.23
C CYS A 208 3.38 13.00 -17.12
N ASP A 209 4.59 12.46 -16.94
CA ASP A 209 5.79 12.96 -17.55
C ASP A 209 6.64 11.83 -18.14
N TYR A 210 7.74 12.13 -18.77
CA TYR A 210 8.74 11.20 -19.30
C TYR A 210 8.16 9.99 -20.06
N GLY A 211 8.56 8.77 -19.70
CA GLY A 211 8.13 7.52 -20.33
C GLY A 211 6.63 7.31 -20.28
N THR A 212 6.01 7.68 -19.17
CA THR A 212 4.56 7.61 -19.00
C THR A 212 3.83 8.55 -19.97
N LEU A 213 4.31 9.79 -20.15
CA LEU A 213 3.72 10.74 -21.08
C LEU A 213 3.84 10.25 -22.54
N ILE A 214 5.02 9.80 -22.97
CA ILE A 214 5.21 9.23 -24.31
C ILE A 214 4.24 8.08 -24.55
N GLY A 215 4.16 7.12 -23.63
CA GLY A 215 3.28 5.97 -23.74
C GLY A 215 1.82 6.40 -23.92
N PHE A 216 1.37 7.40 -23.18
CA PHE A 216 -0.01 7.85 -23.25
C PHE A 216 -0.37 8.55 -24.56
N VAL A 217 0.52 9.39 -25.08
CA VAL A 217 0.23 10.17 -26.30
C VAL A 217 0.60 9.45 -27.59
N ARG A 218 1.55 8.52 -27.58
CA ARG A 218 2.00 7.78 -28.75
C ARG A 218 1.33 6.42 -28.87
N ASP A 219 1.31 5.65 -27.75
CA ASP A 219 0.94 4.23 -27.73
C ASP A 219 -0.46 4.00 -27.12
N ASN A 220 -1.12 5.06 -26.64
CA ASN A 220 -2.40 5.03 -25.93
C ASN A 220 -2.40 4.07 -24.73
N GLY A 221 -1.27 3.97 -24.05
CA GLY A 221 -1.04 3.08 -22.91
C GLY A 221 0.38 3.18 -22.37
N PHE A 222 0.74 2.32 -21.44
CA PHE A 222 2.10 2.22 -20.95
C PHE A 222 3.02 1.61 -22.02
N ILE A 223 4.21 2.17 -22.22
CA ILE A 223 5.22 1.62 -23.11
C ILE A 223 5.54 0.18 -22.70
N LYS A 224 5.61 -0.75 -23.65
CA LYS A 224 5.75 -2.20 -23.38
C LYS A 224 6.97 -2.57 -22.53
N HIS A 225 8.06 -1.82 -22.66
CA HIS A 225 9.32 -2.04 -21.96
C HIS A 225 9.56 -1.03 -20.83
N ASP A 226 8.57 -0.23 -20.48
CA ASP A 226 8.60 0.64 -19.32
C ASP A 226 8.24 -0.15 -18.03
N ASP A 227 8.73 0.30 -16.87
CA ASP A 227 8.62 -0.46 -15.63
C ASP A 227 8.10 0.33 -14.43
N ASP A 228 7.74 1.61 -14.61
CA ASP A 228 7.20 2.54 -13.59
C ASP A 228 6.20 3.55 -14.19
N ILE A 229 5.68 4.40 -13.31
CA ILE A 229 4.85 5.55 -13.66
C ILE A 229 5.64 6.81 -13.29
N ASP A 230 5.83 7.70 -14.26
CA ASP A 230 6.51 8.97 -14.06
C ASP A 230 5.49 10.09 -13.92
N ILE A 231 5.61 10.90 -12.86
CA ILE A 231 4.85 12.13 -12.70
C ILE A 231 5.74 13.28 -12.27
N SER A 232 5.42 14.47 -12.72
CA SER A 232 6.01 15.72 -12.24
C SER A 232 4.99 16.56 -11.49
N ILE A 233 5.42 17.14 -10.38
CA ILE A 233 4.64 18.13 -9.63
C ILE A 233 4.82 19.49 -10.31
N GLN A 234 3.74 20.25 -10.49
CA GLN A 234 3.83 21.59 -11.09
C GLN A 234 4.79 22.46 -10.29
N PRO A 235 5.77 23.10 -10.94
CA PRO A 235 6.80 23.87 -10.28
C PRO A 235 6.24 24.95 -9.33
N GLY A 236 6.85 25.06 -8.15
CA GLY A 236 6.51 26.10 -7.17
C GLY A 236 5.16 25.95 -6.46
N THR A 237 4.44 24.84 -6.63
CA THR A 237 3.09 24.67 -6.06
C THR A 237 3.08 24.01 -4.69
N MET A 238 3.91 23.00 -4.48
CA MET A 238 4.00 22.26 -3.21
C MET A 238 5.45 21.88 -2.90
N LYS A 239 5.76 21.76 -1.61
CA LYS A 239 7.07 21.26 -1.16
C LYS A 239 7.15 19.74 -1.35
N PRO A 240 8.31 19.21 -1.76
CA PRO A 240 8.48 17.77 -1.98
C PRO A 240 8.13 16.90 -0.76
N ALA A 241 8.48 17.32 0.46
CA ALA A 241 8.17 16.60 1.68
C ALA A 241 6.65 16.55 1.98
N GLU A 242 5.90 17.60 1.64
CA GLU A 242 4.44 17.63 1.77
C GLU A 242 3.78 16.62 0.82
N VAL A 243 4.26 16.55 -0.43
CA VAL A 243 3.79 15.58 -1.41
C VAL A 243 4.15 14.15 -0.96
N LEU A 244 5.39 13.93 -0.49
CA LEU A 244 5.79 12.63 0.04
C LEU A 244 4.91 12.20 1.22
N LYS A 245 4.56 13.12 2.11
CA LYS A 245 3.67 12.84 3.24
C LYS A 245 2.30 12.37 2.78
N VAL A 246 1.72 12.96 1.73
CA VAL A 246 0.44 12.51 1.14
C VAL A 246 0.52 11.05 0.72
N PHE A 247 1.58 10.63 0.04
CA PHE A 247 1.78 9.23 -0.32
C PHE A 247 1.94 8.30 0.88
N MET A 248 2.70 8.74 1.91
CA MET A 248 2.93 7.91 3.11
C MET A 248 1.66 7.72 3.91
N ASP A 249 0.86 8.78 4.09
CA ASP A 249 -0.42 8.73 4.81
C ASP A 249 -1.45 7.84 4.07
N ALA A 250 -1.36 7.77 2.74
CA ALA A 250 -2.17 6.87 1.91
C ALA A 250 -1.64 5.42 1.85
N GLY A 251 -0.57 5.06 2.57
CA GLY A 251 -0.07 3.69 2.67
C GLY A 251 0.86 3.26 1.53
N TYR A 252 1.33 4.17 0.68
CA TYR A 252 2.38 3.87 -0.30
C TYR A 252 3.70 3.55 0.39
N GLY A 253 4.49 2.67 -0.22
CA GLY A 253 5.81 2.30 0.28
C GLY A 253 6.91 3.19 -0.25
N TYR A 254 7.69 3.82 0.62
CA TYR A 254 8.88 4.56 0.22
C TYR A 254 9.95 3.62 -0.32
N VAL A 255 10.49 3.92 -1.50
CA VAL A 255 11.55 3.14 -2.16
C VAL A 255 12.89 3.86 -2.07
N HIS A 256 12.95 5.11 -2.48
CA HIS A 256 14.09 6.01 -2.34
C HIS A 256 13.70 7.46 -2.65
N GLY A 257 14.59 8.38 -2.32
CA GLY A 257 14.60 9.75 -2.75
C GLY A 257 16.04 10.25 -2.79
N PHE A 258 16.27 11.38 -3.45
CA PHE A 258 17.57 12.00 -3.58
C PHE A 258 17.51 13.48 -3.20
N ASP A 259 18.43 13.86 -2.33
CA ASP A 259 18.73 15.24 -2.02
C ASP A 259 19.89 15.74 -2.89
N TYR A 260 19.75 16.94 -3.38
CA TYR A 260 20.85 17.70 -3.95
C TYR A 260 20.75 19.15 -3.49
N ASP A 261 21.83 19.67 -2.91
CA ASP A 261 21.90 21.02 -2.38
C ASP A 261 20.76 21.38 -1.39
N GLY A 262 20.44 20.44 -0.48
CA GLY A 262 19.40 20.60 0.53
C GLY A 262 17.97 20.58 -0.03
N ARG A 263 17.76 20.06 -1.24
CA ARG A 263 16.45 19.92 -1.88
C ARG A 263 16.16 18.47 -2.23
N LEU A 264 15.01 17.99 -1.85
CA LEU A 264 14.50 16.71 -2.34
C LEU A 264 14.11 16.85 -3.81
N MET A 265 14.93 16.30 -4.72
CA MET A 265 14.79 16.47 -6.17
C MET A 265 13.77 15.52 -6.78
N GLU A 266 13.77 14.30 -6.29
CA GLU A 266 12.88 13.23 -6.70
C GLU A 266 12.70 12.23 -5.57
N PHE A 267 11.59 11.52 -5.58
CA PHE A 267 11.43 10.29 -4.80
C PHE A 267 10.62 9.25 -5.56
N THR A 268 10.88 7.99 -5.24
CA THR A 268 10.11 6.86 -5.73
C THR A 268 9.26 6.26 -4.62
N VAL A 269 8.01 6.03 -4.90
CA VAL A 269 7.11 5.26 -4.04
C VAL A 269 6.58 4.03 -4.78
N ALA A 270 6.04 3.07 -4.04
CA ALA A 270 5.38 1.92 -4.61
C ALA A 270 3.95 1.83 -4.08
N ASP A 271 3.00 1.57 -4.96
CA ASP A 271 1.62 1.32 -4.58
C ASP A 271 1.42 -0.10 -4.02
N VAL A 272 0.20 -0.42 -3.56
CA VAL A 272 -0.13 -1.75 -3.01
C VAL A 272 0.15 -2.91 -3.97
N SER A 273 0.05 -2.70 -5.29
CA SER A 273 0.39 -3.71 -6.30
C SER A 273 1.89 -3.86 -6.53
N GLY A 274 2.69 -2.94 -5.96
CA GLY A 274 4.13 -2.82 -6.13
C GLY A 274 4.54 -2.16 -7.46
N VAL A 275 3.62 -1.51 -8.18
CA VAL A 275 3.97 -0.57 -9.25
C VAL A 275 4.69 0.60 -8.63
N THR A 276 5.85 0.95 -9.18
CA THR A 276 6.63 2.11 -8.72
C THR A 276 6.15 3.38 -9.42
N ILE A 277 6.18 4.47 -8.69
CA ILE A 277 5.84 5.81 -9.15
C ILE A 277 7.01 6.71 -8.83
N ASP A 278 7.61 7.27 -9.85
CA ASP A 278 8.68 8.25 -9.73
C ASP A 278 8.08 9.65 -9.76
N VAL A 279 8.38 10.43 -8.74
CA VAL A 279 7.83 11.77 -8.51
C VAL A 279 8.93 12.80 -8.61
N PHE A 280 8.84 13.65 -9.62
CA PHE A 280 9.84 14.67 -9.94
C PHE A 280 9.38 16.05 -9.53
N PHE A 281 10.33 16.92 -9.18
CA PHE A 281 10.10 18.31 -8.77
C PHE A 281 10.91 19.27 -9.65
N PRO A 282 10.49 19.49 -10.90
CA PRO A 282 11.17 20.42 -11.77
C PRO A 282 11.16 21.83 -11.19
N THR A 283 12.25 22.56 -11.35
CA THR A 283 12.38 23.96 -10.92
C THR A 283 12.28 24.88 -12.12
N LEU A 284 11.47 25.93 -12.01
CA LEU A 284 11.35 26.93 -13.06
C LEU A 284 12.68 27.66 -13.28
N LEU A 285 13.08 27.71 -14.52
CA LEU A 285 14.12 28.57 -15.05
C LEU A 285 13.49 29.81 -15.71
N SER A 286 14.30 30.65 -16.33
CA SER A 286 13.78 31.76 -17.12
C SER A 286 13.19 31.26 -18.45
N MET A 287 12.23 32.02 -19.02
CA MET A 287 11.69 31.82 -20.38
C MET A 287 10.96 30.49 -20.65
N GLY A 288 10.12 30.03 -19.72
CA GLY A 288 9.29 28.83 -19.94
C GLY A 288 10.10 27.52 -20.00
N LYS A 289 11.22 27.50 -19.30
CA LYS A 289 12.06 26.30 -19.12
C LYS A 289 12.06 25.83 -17.69
N VAL A 290 12.21 24.53 -17.52
CA VAL A 290 12.40 23.87 -16.23
C VAL A 290 13.68 23.03 -16.29
N ASN A 291 14.32 22.84 -15.15
CA ASN A 291 15.37 21.84 -15.03
C ASN A 291 14.82 20.52 -14.53
N GLY A 292 15.35 19.42 -15.07
CA GLY A 292 15.24 18.09 -14.51
C GLY A 292 16.58 17.63 -13.97
N TYR A 293 16.57 16.75 -12.97
CA TYR A 293 17.78 16.20 -12.38
C TYR A 293 17.75 14.67 -12.44
N GLN A 294 18.92 14.07 -12.63
CA GLN A 294 19.07 12.62 -12.59
C GLN A 294 20.31 12.23 -11.77
N PRO A 295 20.14 11.57 -10.63
CA PRO A 295 21.27 11.02 -9.90
C PRO A 295 21.77 9.75 -10.58
N ILE A 296 23.07 9.73 -10.94
CA ILE A 296 23.72 8.60 -11.59
C ILE A 296 24.87 8.05 -10.75
N TRP A 297 25.14 6.75 -10.89
CA TRP A 297 26.35 6.13 -10.38
C TRP A 297 27.35 5.96 -11.49
N ASP A 298 28.46 6.71 -11.42
CA ASP A 298 29.60 6.59 -12.33
C ASP A 298 30.73 5.77 -11.65
N PRO A 299 31.08 4.58 -12.15
CA PRO A 299 32.10 3.74 -11.55
C PRO A 299 33.52 4.34 -11.62
N ALA A 300 33.75 5.34 -12.49
CA ALA A 300 35.03 6.02 -12.61
C ALA A 300 35.28 7.09 -11.53
N ARG A 301 34.22 7.43 -10.74
CA ARG A 301 34.31 8.47 -9.71
C ARG A 301 34.53 7.91 -8.31
N GLN A 302 35.23 8.69 -7.50
CA GLN A 302 35.27 8.50 -6.05
C GLN A 302 34.10 9.19 -5.37
N TYR A 303 33.39 8.46 -4.50
CA TYR A 303 32.26 8.96 -3.77
C TYR A 303 32.56 9.06 -2.27
N PRO A 304 32.09 10.12 -1.58
CA PRO A 304 32.39 10.31 -0.15
C PRO A 304 31.76 9.23 0.74
N ASN A 305 30.65 8.63 0.30
CA ASN A 305 29.98 7.54 1.02
C ASN A 305 29.04 6.75 0.08
N GLU A 306 28.42 5.69 0.60
CA GLU A 306 27.54 4.80 -0.16
C GLU A 306 26.20 5.43 -0.58
N LYS A 307 25.82 6.57 -0.02
CA LYS A 307 24.61 7.32 -0.39
C LYS A 307 24.81 8.26 -1.56
N ALA A 308 26.07 8.66 -1.85
CA ALA A 308 26.38 9.67 -2.84
C ALA A 308 26.21 9.15 -4.28
N ASN A 309 25.79 10.04 -5.17
CA ASN A 309 25.66 9.85 -6.61
C ASN A 309 26.05 11.14 -7.32
N THR A 310 26.54 11.03 -8.55
CA THR A 310 26.74 12.20 -9.44
C THR A 310 25.38 12.74 -9.87
N VAL A 311 25.28 14.03 -10.11
CA VAL A 311 24.03 14.68 -10.58
C VAL A 311 24.20 15.19 -11.99
N ILE A 312 23.26 14.83 -12.85
CA ILE A 312 23.12 15.41 -14.19
C ILE A 312 21.88 16.29 -14.18
N GLN A 313 22.02 17.49 -14.75
CA GLN A 313 20.93 18.42 -14.98
C GLN A 313 20.59 18.48 -16.46
N TYR A 314 19.31 18.51 -16.73
CA TYR A 314 18.71 18.76 -18.05
C TYR A 314 17.88 20.02 -18.02
N ASP A 315 17.81 20.74 -19.14
CA ASP A 315 16.93 21.89 -19.32
C ASP A 315 15.84 21.52 -20.32
N PHE A 316 14.60 21.47 -19.83
CA PHE A 316 13.42 21.06 -20.62
C PHE A 316 12.45 22.21 -20.81
N THR A 317 11.49 22.05 -21.72
CA THR A 317 10.36 22.95 -21.88
C THR A 317 9.41 22.81 -20.71
N GLU A 318 8.92 23.94 -20.16
CA GLU A 318 7.93 23.94 -19.10
C GLU A 318 6.60 23.32 -19.58
N ALA A 319 6.04 22.43 -18.76
CA ALA A 319 4.72 21.87 -19.00
C ALA A 319 3.61 22.88 -18.69
N THR A 320 2.78 23.19 -19.66
CA THR A 320 1.70 24.19 -19.54
C THR A 320 0.37 23.66 -20.05
N GLY A 321 -0.74 24.31 -19.68
CA GLY A 321 -2.06 23.97 -20.19
C GLY A 321 -2.51 22.55 -19.86
N ILE A 322 -2.28 22.09 -18.61
CA ILE A 322 -2.58 20.72 -18.17
C ILE A 322 -4.01 20.32 -18.53
N LYS A 323 -4.15 19.17 -19.20
CA LYS A 323 -5.43 18.61 -19.65
C LYS A 323 -5.60 17.16 -19.23
N THR A 324 -6.85 16.74 -19.12
CA THR A 324 -7.21 15.35 -18.81
C THR A 324 -7.40 14.56 -20.11
N ILE A 325 -6.79 13.37 -20.16
CA ILE A 325 -7.05 12.35 -21.18
C ILE A 325 -7.53 11.07 -20.52
N LYS A 326 -7.98 10.08 -21.32
CA LYS A 326 -8.35 8.75 -20.81
C LYS A 326 -7.41 7.71 -21.39
N ILE A 327 -6.78 6.93 -20.49
CA ILE A 327 -5.89 5.81 -20.83
C ILE A 327 -6.48 4.54 -20.24
N ALA A 328 -6.82 3.57 -21.07
CA ALA A 328 -7.49 2.33 -20.64
C ALA A 328 -8.71 2.58 -19.72
N GLY A 329 -9.47 3.67 -19.98
CA GLY A 329 -10.64 4.07 -19.17
C GLY A 329 -10.32 4.93 -17.94
N THR A 330 -9.06 5.05 -17.55
CA THR A 330 -8.61 5.83 -16.39
C THR A 330 -8.22 7.25 -16.81
N ALA A 331 -8.55 8.24 -15.97
CA ALA A 331 -8.14 9.63 -16.20
C ALA A 331 -6.63 9.79 -15.93
N ALA A 332 -5.96 10.53 -16.81
CA ALA A 332 -4.57 10.94 -16.69
C ALA A 332 -4.42 12.41 -17.03
N LEU A 333 -3.61 13.13 -16.27
CA LEU A 333 -3.27 14.52 -16.53
C LEU A 333 -2.00 14.58 -17.37
N ILE A 334 -2.02 15.33 -18.47
CA ILE A 334 -0.85 15.53 -19.33
C ILE A 334 -0.68 17.03 -19.64
N PRO A 335 0.54 17.50 -19.98
CA PRO A 335 0.74 18.86 -20.49
C PRO A 335 -0.07 19.11 -21.78
N GLY A 336 -0.67 20.30 -21.89
CA GLY A 336 -1.32 20.73 -23.14
C GLY A 336 -0.33 20.87 -24.28
N ASN A 337 0.86 21.35 -23.98
CA ASN A 337 2.01 21.47 -24.87
C ASN A 337 2.93 20.23 -24.86
N TYR A 338 2.37 19.03 -24.64
CA TYR A 338 3.12 17.78 -24.52
C TYR A 338 4.11 17.52 -25.67
N ASP A 339 3.79 18.02 -26.87
CA ASP A 339 4.66 17.82 -28.02
C ASP A 339 6.00 18.59 -27.89
N GLU A 340 5.92 19.81 -27.39
CA GLU A 340 7.11 20.64 -27.11
C GLU A 340 7.91 20.06 -25.94
N VAL A 341 7.22 19.62 -24.90
CA VAL A 341 7.84 18.96 -23.72
C VAL A 341 8.61 17.73 -24.16
N LEU A 342 7.94 16.77 -24.81
CA LEU A 342 8.56 15.54 -25.29
C LEU A 342 9.65 15.75 -26.33
N THR A 343 9.50 16.77 -27.19
CA THR A 343 10.56 17.12 -28.15
C THR A 343 11.80 17.63 -27.44
N SER A 344 11.64 18.40 -26.36
CA SER A 344 12.78 18.87 -25.55
C SER A 344 13.46 17.75 -24.76
N GLU A 345 12.71 16.72 -24.38
CA GLU A 345 13.21 15.58 -23.60
C GLU A 345 13.84 14.48 -24.45
N TYR A 346 13.25 14.18 -25.61
CA TYR A 346 13.55 12.98 -26.40
C TYR A 346 13.86 13.28 -27.88
N GLY A 347 13.80 14.53 -28.32
CA GLY A 347 13.92 14.85 -29.76
C GLY A 347 12.76 14.26 -30.58
N PRO A 348 13.01 13.40 -31.58
CA PRO A 348 11.98 12.85 -32.48
C PRO A 348 11.18 11.70 -31.80
N TRP A 349 10.58 11.95 -30.66
CA TRP A 349 9.91 10.99 -29.77
C TRP A 349 8.78 10.15 -30.42
N ARG A 350 8.21 10.61 -31.53
CA ARG A 350 7.12 9.89 -32.23
C ARG A 350 7.59 8.58 -32.87
N VAL A 351 8.88 8.47 -33.17
CA VAL A 351 9.48 7.25 -33.72
C VAL A 351 10.20 6.52 -32.58
N PRO A 352 9.78 5.29 -32.21
CA PRO A 352 10.47 4.55 -31.16
C PRO A 352 11.93 4.30 -31.51
N ASP A 353 12.86 4.69 -30.63
CA ASP A 353 14.27 4.34 -30.72
C ASP A 353 14.65 3.41 -29.57
N ALA A 354 14.86 2.13 -29.87
CA ALA A 354 15.25 1.12 -28.89
C ALA A 354 16.69 1.31 -28.35
N LYS A 355 17.48 2.19 -28.96
CA LYS A 355 18.85 2.50 -28.54
C LYS A 355 18.94 3.77 -27.72
N PHE A 356 17.87 4.55 -27.65
CA PHE A 356 17.85 5.81 -26.90
C PHE A 356 18.27 5.61 -25.44
N ASN A 357 19.26 6.38 -25.03
CA ASN A 357 19.78 6.37 -23.66
C ASN A 357 19.53 7.74 -23.03
N THR A 358 18.72 7.75 -22.01
CA THR A 358 18.31 8.98 -21.27
C THR A 358 19.49 9.76 -20.70
N VAL A 359 20.66 9.14 -20.48
CA VAL A 359 21.85 9.80 -19.93
C VAL A 359 22.73 10.38 -21.03
N THR A 360 22.97 9.62 -22.13
CA THR A 360 23.94 10.03 -23.15
C THR A 360 23.34 10.81 -24.31
N ASP A 361 22.07 10.61 -24.61
CA ASP A 361 21.44 11.15 -25.81
C ASP A 361 20.65 12.45 -25.55
N ARG A 362 20.55 12.86 -24.29
CA ARG A 362 20.04 14.16 -23.89
C ARG A 362 21.16 15.18 -23.73
N VAL A 363 20.89 16.42 -24.10
CA VAL A 363 21.79 17.53 -23.77
C VAL A 363 21.71 17.79 -22.27
N HIS A 364 22.84 17.65 -21.60
CA HIS A 364 22.92 17.76 -20.14
C HIS A 364 24.22 18.45 -19.71
N CYS A 365 24.23 18.93 -18.48
CA CYS A 365 25.45 19.30 -17.78
C CYS A 365 25.57 18.51 -16.48
N GLU A 366 26.79 18.19 -16.11
CA GLU A 366 27.09 17.60 -14.83
C GLU A 366 27.22 18.69 -13.77
N LEU A 367 26.51 18.53 -12.66
CA LEU A 367 26.56 19.50 -11.56
C LEU A 367 27.69 19.21 -10.58
N PRO A 368 28.25 20.24 -9.92
CA PRO A 368 29.24 20.05 -8.87
C PRO A 368 28.66 19.35 -7.66
N GLY A 369 29.47 18.60 -6.91
CA GLY A 369 29.05 17.92 -5.71
C GLY A 369 28.32 16.59 -5.96
N PHE A 370 27.47 16.19 -5.04
CA PHE A 370 26.79 14.88 -5.08
C PHE A 370 25.35 14.99 -4.63
N ALA A 371 24.46 14.21 -5.26
CA ALA A 371 23.16 13.89 -4.69
C ALA A 371 23.29 12.75 -3.68
N TYR A 372 22.53 12.85 -2.59
CA TYR A 372 22.54 11.86 -1.53
C TYR A 372 21.22 11.12 -1.48
N ARG A 373 21.32 9.78 -1.49
CA ARG A 373 20.14 8.95 -1.31
C ARG A 373 19.62 9.06 0.13
N LEU A 374 18.34 9.38 0.28
CA LEU A 374 17.68 9.60 1.56
C LEU A 374 16.96 8.34 2.07
N THR A 375 16.87 8.21 3.38
CA THR A 375 15.87 7.39 4.04
C THR A 375 14.51 8.11 3.99
N LYS A 376 13.43 7.40 4.35
CA LYS A 376 12.09 7.99 4.43
C LYS A 376 12.03 9.15 5.44
N GLU A 377 12.64 8.96 6.59
CA GLU A 377 12.68 9.93 7.69
C GLU A 377 13.45 11.19 7.29
N GLU A 378 14.61 11.03 6.62
CA GLU A 378 15.38 12.15 6.09
C GLU A 378 14.59 12.93 5.03
N ALA A 379 13.90 12.24 4.11
CA ALA A 379 13.12 12.87 3.04
C ALA A 379 11.86 13.61 3.57
N LEU A 380 11.24 13.12 4.64
CA LEU A 380 10.10 13.78 5.27
C LEU A 380 10.49 14.98 6.13
N ALA A 381 11.76 15.10 6.52
CA ALA A 381 12.28 16.19 7.35
C ALA A 381 12.75 17.40 6.53
N MET A 382 12.78 17.31 5.19
CA MET A 382 13.15 18.38 4.26
C MET A 382 11.98 19.32 3.96
#